data_af458acf45e31ab010a740c925c63ab5
#
_entry.id   af458acf45e31ab010a740c925c63ab5
#
_cell.length_a   1.000
_cell.length_b   1.000
_cell.length_c   1.000
_cell.angle_alpha   90.00
_cell.angle_beta   90.00
_cell.angle_gamma   90.00
#
_symmetry.space_group_name_H-M   'P 1'
#
loop_
_entity.id
_entity.type
_entity.pdbx_description
1 polymer ?
#
loop_
_entity_poly.entity_id
_entity_poly.type
_entity_poly.pdbx_seq_one_letter_code
_entity_poly.pdbx_strand_id
1 'polypeptide(L)'
;VTLYNTEEDNIYSFSVIKAGSDQTSTAVATINTLTQEEVDSKYSELEGVDYKVISPNAYSFDKSQLDFSADERYKLVNISLNPREVLAALENDPSAIWVLPIQVSSQTDSINANKDQLFIQLKEVIMPSIGFNNSYVNVKAYTYGLISKISEKVPFKLDTNNKWDIECGFVVDNEYITQYNSANGTIFQMLPENSYSFASSITLPNGTTETTLPVEVEGSQLQPGDYMLPIRINSVSRFEISSTNAIYPMAIRIMGEQLDRTEWTAEANTEELVGEVQNNSGPVECLLDGNLQTFWHSQWQNGSHELPHEVIIDTQKEYTFTQFALVQREGSNYVKAGNFQISSDKVNWETVGNFSLKQESGAQVFGVTPTKGCYFKVLITESYNGNNSALAEVYAYGLK
;
A
#
# COMPACT_ATOMS: atom_id res chain seq x y z
N VAL A 1 16.76 -0.98 -20.64
CA VAL A 1 15.29 -1.04 -20.83
C VAL A 1 14.73 -2.28 -20.17
N THR A 2 13.54 -2.19 -19.65
CA THR A 2 12.71 -3.30 -19.16
C THR A 2 11.70 -3.65 -20.24
N LEU A 3 11.54 -4.94 -20.56
CA LEU A 3 10.58 -5.45 -21.54
C LEU A 3 9.42 -6.14 -20.82
N TYR A 4 8.26 -6.16 -21.48
CA TYR A 4 7.10 -6.94 -21.04
C TYR A 4 6.85 -8.12 -21.97
N ASN A 5 6.76 -9.33 -21.40
CA ASN A 5 6.46 -10.55 -22.16
C ASN A 5 4.95 -10.64 -22.45
N THR A 6 4.51 -9.87 -23.43
CA THR A 6 3.11 -9.82 -23.86
C THR A 6 2.82 -10.73 -25.06
N GLU A 7 3.76 -11.58 -25.47
CA GLU A 7 3.75 -12.36 -26.73
C GLU A 7 3.90 -11.48 -28.00
N GLU A 8 4.01 -10.17 -27.83
CA GLU A 8 4.29 -9.21 -28.91
C GLU A 8 5.64 -8.54 -28.67
N ASP A 9 6.24 -8.04 -29.73
CA ASP A 9 7.47 -7.25 -29.63
C ASP A 9 7.23 -5.94 -28.88
N ASN A 10 8.21 -5.55 -28.09
CA ASN A 10 8.23 -4.25 -27.45
C ASN A 10 8.86 -3.21 -28.37
N ILE A 11 8.16 -2.12 -28.61
CA ILE A 11 8.60 -1.06 -29.53
C ILE A 11 9.28 0.07 -28.76
N TYR A 12 10.51 0.36 -29.12
CA TYR A 12 11.26 1.53 -28.67
C TYR A 12 11.63 2.41 -29.84
N SER A 13 11.85 3.71 -29.59
CA SER A 13 12.16 4.65 -30.65
C SER A 13 13.35 5.53 -30.25
N PHE A 14 14.19 5.85 -31.23
CA PHE A 14 15.23 6.86 -31.09
C PHE A 14 15.25 7.77 -32.32
N SER A 15 15.87 8.94 -32.18
CA SER A 15 15.97 9.91 -33.25
C SER A 15 17.39 10.04 -33.78
N VAL A 16 17.55 10.00 -35.08
CA VAL A 16 18.79 10.41 -35.76
C VAL A 16 18.62 11.84 -36.25
N ILE A 17 19.57 12.71 -35.86
CA ILE A 17 19.48 14.15 -36.07
C ILE A 17 20.46 14.57 -37.20
N LYS A 18 19.96 15.26 -38.22
CA LYS A 18 20.78 15.96 -39.21
C LYS A 18 21.18 17.34 -38.63
N ALA A 19 22.48 17.56 -38.46
CA ALA A 19 23.06 18.80 -37.96
C ALA A 19 24.15 19.27 -38.90
N GLY A 20 24.55 20.54 -38.82
CA GLY A 20 25.62 21.12 -39.62
C GLY A 20 25.35 22.57 -39.96
N SER A 21 26.29 23.23 -40.61
CA SER A 21 26.21 24.65 -41.02
C SER A 21 25.26 24.83 -42.21
N ASP A 22 25.19 23.86 -43.12
CA ASP A 22 24.23 23.85 -44.23
C ASP A 22 23.08 22.85 -43.90
N GLN A 23 21.98 23.38 -43.48
CA GLN A 23 20.82 22.59 -43.08
C GLN A 23 19.86 22.32 -44.25
N THR A 24 20.12 22.89 -45.43
CA THR A 24 19.30 22.74 -46.64
C THR A 24 19.80 21.60 -47.55
N SER A 25 20.96 21.02 -47.24
CA SER A 25 21.48 19.86 -47.96
C SER A 25 20.71 18.58 -47.60
N THR A 26 20.57 17.68 -48.56
CA THR A 26 20.14 16.29 -48.30
C THR A 26 21.25 15.49 -47.61
N ALA A 27 20.90 14.43 -46.89
CA ALA A 27 21.87 13.55 -46.26
C ALA A 27 21.36 12.10 -46.23
N VAL A 28 22.28 11.16 -46.25
CA VAL A 28 21.97 9.73 -46.12
C VAL A 28 22.71 9.16 -44.95
N ALA A 29 22.00 8.46 -44.05
CA ALA A 29 22.61 7.72 -42.94
C ALA A 29 22.13 6.27 -42.93
N THR A 30 22.96 5.39 -42.42
CA THR A 30 22.67 3.95 -42.30
C THR A 30 22.73 3.56 -40.80
N ILE A 31 21.77 2.77 -40.38
CA ILE A 31 21.73 2.17 -39.01
C ILE A 31 22.36 0.80 -39.10
N ASN A 32 23.36 0.58 -38.29
CA ASN A 32 24.07 -0.70 -38.12
C ASN A 32 24.09 -1.08 -36.64
N THR A 33 24.49 -2.31 -36.35
CA THR A 33 24.82 -2.78 -34.99
C THR A 33 26.28 -3.18 -34.93
N LEU A 34 26.95 -2.90 -33.82
CA LEU A 34 28.31 -3.38 -33.58
C LEU A 34 28.29 -4.88 -33.32
N THR A 35 29.35 -5.56 -33.81
CA THR A 35 29.61 -6.98 -33.51
C THR A 35 30.10 -7.15 -32.09
N GLN A 36 30.09 -8.40 -31.57
CA GLN A 36 30.68 -8.71 -30.25
C GLN A 36 32.16 -8.32 -30.19
N GLU A 37 32.96 -8.64 -31.22
CA GLU A 37 34.36 -8.31 -31.30
C GLU A 37 34.61 -6.80 -31.25
N GLU A 38 33.79 -6.00 -31.90
CA GLU A 38 33.89 -4.53 -31.83
C GLU A 38 33.50 -4.00 -30.44
N VAL A 39 32.50 -4.59 -29.79
CA VAL A 39 32.11 -4.22 -28.42
C VAL A 39 33.22 -4.62 -27.42
N ASP A 40 33.79 -5.79 -27.57
CA ASP A 40 34.86 -6.26 -26.69
C ASP A 40 36.08 -5.34 -26.76
N SER A 41 36.56 -5.04 -27.96
CA SER A 41 37.77 -4.23 -28.16
C SER A 41 37.56 -2.75 -27.81
N LYS A 42 36.37 -2.20 -28.00
CA LYS A 42 36.11 -0.75 -27.83
C LYS A 42 35.55 -0.40 -26.43
N TYR A 43 34.90 -1.37 -25.74
CA TYR A 43 34.16 -1.11 -24.50
C TYR A 43 34.48 -2.11 -23.41
N SER A 44 34.26 -3.43 -23.62
CA SER A 44 34.42 -4.44 -22.58
C SER A 44 35.82 -4.46 -21.97
N GLU A 45 36.84 -4.44 -22.79
CA GLU A 45 38.26 -4.45 -22.35
C GLU A 45 38.67 -3.12 -21.65
N LEU A 46 38.16 -1.99 -22.15
CA LEU A 46 38.51 -0.67 -21.61
C LEU A 46 37.79 -0.36 -20.30
N GLU A 47 36.55 -0.82 -20.15
CA GLU A 47 35.72 -0.54 -18.98
C GLU A 47 35.79 -1.65 -17.93
N GLY A 48 36.34 -2.82 -18.27
CA GLY A 48 36.40 -3.99 -17.40
C GLY A 48 34.99 -4.58 -17.14
N VAL A 49 34.09 -4.48 -18.12
CA VAL A 49 32.70 -4.90 -18.06
C VAL A 49 32.42 -5.96 -19.12
N ASP A 50 31.74 -7.05 -18.74
CA ASP A 50 31.33 -8.11 -19.67
C ASP A 50 30.04 -7.74 -20.41
N TYR A 51 30.20 -6.97 -21.51
CA TYR A 51 29.09 -6.65 -22.41
C TYR A 51 28.86 -7.79 -23.39
N LYS A 52 27.62 -8.26 -23.48
CA LYS A 52 27.17 -9.26 -24.47
C LYS A 52 26.20 -8.63 -25.47
N VAL A 53 26.52 -8.77 -26.74
CA VAL A 53 25.63 -8.28 -27.83
C VAL A 53 24.48 -9.26 -27.98
N ILE A 54 23.26 -8.71 -27.95
CA ILE A 54 22.04 -9.53 -28.14
C ILE A 54 21.97 -10.11 -29.56
N SER A 55 21.43 -11.32 -29.66
CA SER A 55 21.25 -12.00 -30.97
C SER A 55 20.44 -11.16 -31.96
N PRO A 56 20.78 -11.15 -33.27
CA PRO A 56 19.98 -10.49 -34.30
C PRO A 56 18.53 -10.94 -34.37
N ASN A 57 18.20 -12.13 -33.87
CA ASN A 57 16.81 -12.62 -33.78
C ASN A 57 15.98 -11.90 -32.71
N ALA A 58 16.64 -11.21 -31.78
CA ALA A 58 15.96 -10.54 -30.68
C ALA A 58 15.45 -9.13 -31.04
N TYR A 59 15.78 -8.60 -32.19
CA TYR A 59 15.39 -7.25 -32.60
C TYR A 59 15.22 -7.08 -34.10
N SER A 60 14.49 -6.03 -34.49
CA SER A 60 14.44 -5.53 -35.86
C SER A 60 14.27 -4.02 -35.88
N PHE A 61 14.76 -3.36 -36.95
CA PHE A 61 14.52 -1.95 -37.17
C PHE A 61 13.44 -1.76 -38.26
N ASP A 62 12.57 -0.75 -38.08
CA ASP A 62 11.59 -0.38 -39.10
C ASP A 62 12.25 0.17 -40.40
N LYS A 63 13.46 0.70 -40.29
CA LYS A 63 14.29 1.17 -41.37
C LYS A 63 15.78 1.12 -41.01
N SER A 64 16.60 0.69 -41.95
CA SER A 64 18.07 0.66 -41.81
C SER A 64 18.75 1.81 -42.58
N GLN A 65 18.11 2.42 -43.56
CA GLN A 65 18.57 3.59 -44.28
C GLN A 65 17.68 4.78 -44.01
N LEU A 66 18.27 5.95 -43.83
CA LEU A 66 17.59 7.21 -43.55
C LEU A 66 17.97 8.25 -44.59
N ASP A 67 17.07 8.54 -45.52
CA ASP A 67 17.26 9.56 -46.56
C ASP A 67 16.63 10.87 -46.07
N PHE A 68 17.45 11.85 -45.69
CA PHE A 68 17.00 13.16 -45.24
C PHE A 68 16.82 14.09 -46.39
N SER A 69 15.62 14.65 -46.57
CA SER A 69 15.38 15.77 -47.43
C SER A 69 15.98 17.09 -46.88
N ALA A 70 15.99 18.13 -47.74
CA ALA A 70 16.56 19.44 -47.39
C ALA A 70 16.00 20.02 -46.07
N ASP A 71 14.70 19.89 -45.89
CA ASP A 71 14.00 20.50 -44.72
C ASP A 71 13.89 19.60 -43.51
N GLU A 72 14.26 18.31 -43.60
CA GLU A 72 14.19 17.39 -42.50
C GLU A 72 15.37 17.58 -41.55
N ARG A 73 15.05 17.63 -40.25
CA ARG A 73 16.04 17.79 -39.18
C ARG A 73 16.33 16.50 -38.40
N TYR A 74 15.37 15.61 -38.34
CA TYR A 74 15.50 14.32 -37.63
C TYR A 74 14.66 13.26 -38.33
N LYS A 75 15.03 12.02 -38.12
CA LYS A 75 14.20 10.85 -38.45
C LYS A 75 14.08 9.96 -37.22
N LEU A 76 12.84 9.51 -36.98
CA LEU A 76 12.55 8.53 -35.95
C LEU A 76 12.81 7.13 -36.52
N VAL A 77 13.48 6.31 -35.72
CA VAL A 77 13.72 4.89 -35.97
C VAL A 77 13.06 4.07 -34.88
N ASN A 78 12.24 3.10 -35.23
CA ASN A 78 11.60 2.20 -34.31
C ASN A 78 12.38 0.87 -34.26
N ILE A 79 12.55 0.37 -33.06
CA ILE A 79 13.16 -0.93 -32.77
C ILE A 79 12.08 -1.81 -32.21
N SER A 80 11.84 -2.95 -32.83
CA SER A 80 11.04 -4.05 -32.25
C SER A 80 11.96 -4.98 -31.51
N LEU A 81 11.73 -5.18 -30.21
CA LEU A 81 12.48 -6.10 -29.34
C LEU A 81 11.60 -7.29 -29.00
N ASN A 82 12.07 -8.49 -29.32
CA ASN A 82 11.39 -9.74 -29.01
C ASN A 82 11.67 -10.14 -27.55
N PRO A 83 10.67 -10.09 -26.64
CA PRO A 83 10.89 -10.33 -25.23
C PRO A 83 11.30 -11.77 -24.91
N ARG A 84 10.89 -12.76 -25.70
CA ARG A 84 11.26 -14.18 -25.49
C ARG A 84 12.74 -14.42 -25.78
N GLU A 85 13.25 -13.87 -26.88
CA GLU A 85 14.67 -13.98 -27.24
C GLU A 85 15.55 -13.23 -26.23
N VAL A 86 15.11 -12.07 -25.76
CA VAL A 86 15.82 -11.31 -24.72
C VAL A 86 15.80 -12.06 -23.40
N LEU A 87 14.66 -12.64 -22.98
CA LEU A 87 14.57 -13.44 -21.76
C LEU A 87 15.52 -14.65 -21.82
N ALA A 88 15.53 -15.38 -22.93
CA ALA A 88 16.41 -16.52 -23.11
C ALA A 88 17.90 -16.13 -22.99
N ALA A 89 18.28 -14.95 -23.49
CA ALA A 89 19.65 -14.45 -23.35
C ALA A 89 19.98 -14.13 -21.87
N LEU A 90 19.09 -13.41 -21.17
CA LEU A 90 19.27 -13.04 -19.75
C LEU A 90 19.34 -14.28 -18.83
N GLU A 91 18.56 -15.33 -19.13
CA GLU A 91 18.58 -16.60 -18.38
C GLU A 91 19.85 -17.41 -18.66
N ASN A 92 20.36 -17.37 -19.90
CA ASN A 92 21.57 -18.11 -20.29
C ASN A 92 22.83 -17.56 -19.61
N ASP A 93 22.94 -16.25 -19.45
CA ASP A 93 24.03 -15.60 -18.73
C ASP A 93 23.52 -14.41 -17.91
N PRO A 94 23.07 -14.63 -16.66
CA PRO A 94 22.54 -13.60 -15.79
C PRO A 94 23.62 -12.62 -15.26
N SER A 95 24.91 -12.97 -15.42
CA SER A 95 26.02 -12.13 -14.94
C SER A 95 26.47 -11.10 -15.98
N ALA A 96 26.17 -11.33 -17.25
CA ALA A 96 26.55 -10.45 -18.34
C ALA A 96 25.64 -9.21 -18.44
N ILE A 97 26.18 -8.12 -18.94
CA ILE A 97 25.38 -6.95 -19.30
C ILE A 97 24.98 -7.04 -20.78
N TRP A 98 23.76 -7.49 -21.03
CA TRP A 98 23.22 -7.61 -22.37
C TRP A 98 22.88 -6.26 -22.99
N VAL A 99 23.37 -6.02 -24.22
CA VAL A 99 23.22 -4.74 -24.92
C VAL A 99 22.80 -4.93 -26.38
N LEU A 100 22.05 -3.96 -26.91
CA LEU A 100 21.88 -3.72 -28.34
C LEU A 100 22.70 -2.47 -28.69
N PRO A 101 23.91 -2.63 -29.28
CA PRO A 101 24.78 -1.52 -29.62
C PRO A 101 24.48 -1.04 -31.04
N ILE A 102 23.88 0.13 -31.17
CA ILE A 102 23.46 0.74 -32.43
C ILE A 102 24.52 1.75 -32.86
N GLN A 103 24.87 1.75 -34.15
CA GLN A 103 25.77 2.73 -34.77
C GLN A 103 25.11 3.39 -35.98
N VAL A 104 25.24 4.69 -36.07
CA VAL A 104 24.88 5.48 -37.25
C VAL A 104 26.16 5.71 -38.09
N SER A 105 26.09 5.38 -39.36
CA SER A 105 27.18 5.63 -40.35
C SER A 105 26.63 6.35 -41.60
N SER A 106 27.53 6.94 -42.40
CA SER A 106 27.23 7.48 -43.71
C SER A 106 28.43 7.29 -44.61
N GLN A 107 28.18 7.05 -45.89
CA GLN A 107 29.22 7.01 -46.92
C GLN A 107 29.42 8.37 -47.61
N THR A 108 28.43 9.25 -47.50
CA THR A 108 28.41 10.54 -48.22
C THR A 108 28.56 11.73 -47.29
N ASP A 109 28.26 11.59 -46.02
CA ASP A 109 28.17 12.69 -45.07
C ASP A 109 29.05 12.46 -43.85
N SER A 110 29.46 13.53 -43.21
CA SER A 110 30.23 13.45 -41.95
C SER A 110 29.35 13.06 -40.77
N ILE A 111 29.81 12.13 -39.97
CA ILE A 111 29.16 11.70 -38.74
C ILE A 111 29.89 12.31 -37.53
N ASN A 112 29.11 12.69 -36.51
CA ASN A 112 29.68 13.14 -35.24
C ASN A 112 30.13 11.92 -34.40
N ALA A 113 31.42 11.63 -34.39
CA ALA A 113 31.99 10.46 -33.71
C ALA A 113 31.71 10.39 -32.18
N ASN A 114 31.28 11.49 -31.55
CA ASN A 114 30.92 11.49 -30.14
C ASN A 114 29.40 11.19 -29.90
N LYS A 115 28.62 11.02 -30.99
CA LYS A 115 27.16 10.83 -30.92
C LYS A 115 26.67 9.89 -32.02
N ASP A 116 27.49 9.02 -32.55
CA ASP A 116 27.16 8.06 -33.60
C ASP A 116 26.72 6.72 -33.06
N GLN A 117 26.75 6.54 -31.74
CA GLN A 117 26.40 5.27 -31.10
C GLN A 117 25.38 5.42 -29.98
N LEU A 118 24.56 4.36 -29.82
CA LEU A 118 23.57 4.24 -28.78
C LEU A 118 23.60 2.80 -28.25
N PHE A 119 23.90 2.63 -26.97
CA PHE A 119 23.85 1.34 -26.28
C PHE A 119 22.54 1.22 -25.53
N ILE A 120 21.69 0.27 -25.92
CA ILE A 120 20.45 -0.06 -25.21
C ILE A 120 20.74 -1.26 -24.32
N GLN A 121 20.88 -1.04 -23.02
CA GLN A 121 21.01 -2.11 -22.05
C GLN A 121 19.65 -2.79 -21.83
N LEU A 122 19.63 -4.12 -21.98
CA LEU A 122 18.47 -5.00 -21.74
C LEU A 122 18.56 -5.52 -20.31
N LYS A 123 17.72 -5.01 -19.39
CA LYS A 123 17.88 -5.28 -17.96
C LYS A 123 17.06 -6.47 -17.49
N GLU A 124 15.81 -6.56 -17.94
CA GLU A 124 14.85 -7.55 -17.46
C GLU A 124 13.69 -7.71 -18.43
N VAL A 125 13.04 -8.85 -18.34
CA VAL A 125 11.76 -9.12 -19.01
C VAL A 125 10.75 -9.51 -17.95
N ILE A 126 9.68 -8.75 -17.85
CA ILE A 126 8.63 -8.90 -16.84
C ILE A 126 7.40 -9.55 -17.48
N MET A 127 6.83 -10.56 -16.82
CA MET A 127 5.49 -11.06 -17.16
C MET A 127 4.46 -10.03 -16.66
N PRO A 128 3.57 -9.51 -17.53
CA PRO A 128 2.52 -8.62 -17.10
C PRO A 128 1.64 -9.24 -16.03
N SER A 129 1.20 -8.42 -15.09
CA SER A 129 0.36 -8.89 -14.00
C SER A 129 -0.86 -8.00 -13.77
N ILE A 130 -1.93 -8.61 -13.28
CA ILE A 130 -3.17 -7.95 -12.90
C ILE A 130 -3.31 -7.97 -11.39
N GLY A 131 -3.54 -6.79 -10.81
CA GLY A 131 -3.71 -6.62 -9.37
C GLY A 131 -4.57 -5.42 -9.02
N PHE A 132 -5.03 -5.37 -7.79
CA PHE A 132 -5.70 -4.18 -7.26
C PHE A 132 -4.72 -3.01 -7.16
N ASN A 133 -5.22 -1.78 -7.25
CA ASN A 133 -4.37 -0.59 -7.16
C ASN A 133 -3.70 -0.44 -5.79
N ASN A 134 -4.32 -0.99 -4.76
CA ASN A 134 -3.74 -1.08 -3.42
C ASN A 134 -4.22 -2.36 -2.72
N SER A 135 -3.44 -2.83 -1.76
CA SER A 135 -3.69 -4.03 -0.94
C SER A 135 -3.58 -3.74 0.57
N TYR A 136 -3.50 -2.47 0.97
CA TYR A 136 -3.45 -2.10 2.38
C TYR A 136 -4.86 -1.93 2.97
N VAL A 137 -4.98 -2.22 4.26
CA VAL A 137 -6.22 -2.02 5.01
C VAL A 137 -6.42 -0.53 5.30
N ASN A 138 -7.53 0.01 4.82
CA ASN A 138 -8.01 1.35 5.14
C ASN A 138 -9.42 1.26 5.72
N VAL A 139 -9.56 1.50 7.03
CA VAL A 139 -10.82 1.35 7.74
C VAL A 139 -11.71 2.57 7.49
N LYS A 140 -12.85 2.35 6.82
CA LYS A 140 -13.88 3.36 6.64
C LYS A 140 -14.91 3.25 7.76
N ALA A 141 -15.10 4.33 8.54
CA ALA A 141 -16.01 4.36 9.67
C ALA A 141 -17.39 4.92 9.28
N TYR A 142 -18.44 4.30 9.78
CA TYR A 142 -19.84 4.67 9.59
C TYR A 142 -20.59 4.59 10.92
N THR A 143 -21.63 5.40 11.09
CA THR A 143 -22.42 5.42 12.31
C THR A 143 -23.58 4.41 12.22
N TYR A 144 -23.70 3.56 13.22
CA TYR A 144 -24.79 2.61 13.35
C TYR A 144 -26.17 3.28 13.28
N GLY A 145 -27.08 2.69 12.55
CA GLY A 145 -28.44 3.21 12.35
C GLY A 145 -28.56 4.38 11.36
N LEU A 146 -27.45 5.01 10.95
CA LEU A 146 -27.47 6.10 9.97
C LEU A 146 -27.08 5.65 8.56
N ILE A 147 -26.37 4.54 8.43
CA ILE A 147 -25.93 4.02 7.13
C ILE A 147 -26.91 2.94 6.63
N SER A 148 -27.46 3.13 5.44
CA SER A 148 -28.28 2.12 4.79
C SER A 148 -27.49 1.27 3.80
N LYS A 149 -26.67 1.92 2.96
CA LYS A 149 -25.91 1.26 1.90
C LYS A 149 -24.53 1.88 1.75
N ILE A 150 -23.52 1.04 1.52
CA ILE A 150 -22.14 1.43 1.21
C ILE A 150 -21.84 0.92 -0.18
N SER A 151 -21.44 1.82 -1.08
CA SER A 151 -21.07 1.50 -2.46
C SER A 151 -19.59 1.85 -2.68
N GLU A 152 -18.82 0.92 -3.18
CA GLU A 152 -17.40 1.13 -3.48
C GLU A 152 -17.06 0.64 -4.88
N LYS A 153 -16.21 1.40 -5.58
CA LYS A 153 -15.62 1.01 -6.85
C LYS A 153 -14.16 0.66 -6.62
N VAL A 154 -13.87 -0.63 -6.57
CA VAL A 154 -12.53 -1.14 -6.26
C VAL A 154 -11.71 -1.21 -7.54
N PRO A 155 -10.68 -0.35 -7.73
CA PRO A 155 -9.91 -0.31 -8.96
C PRO A 155 -8.90 -1.45 -9.00
N PHE A 156 -8.78 -2.06 -10.18
CA PHE A 156 -7.74 -3.04 -10.50
C PHE A 156 -7.18 -2.78 -11.89
N LYS A 157 -5.95 -3.19 -12.14
CA LYS A 157 -5.22 -2.84 -13.35
C LYS A 157 -4.27 -3.92 -13.83
N LEU A 158 -3.94 -3.85 -15.12
CA LEU A 158 -2.78 -4.44 -15.75
C LEU A 158 -1.60 -3.46 -15.65
N ASP A 159 -0.41 -3.93 -15.36
CA ASP A 159 0.80 -3.12 -15.17
C ASP A 159 1.52 -2.71 -16.48
N THR A 160 0.92 -3.00 -17.63
CA THR A 160 1.41 -2.60 -18.97
C THR A 160 0.26 -2.14 -19.88
N ASN A 161 0.58 -1.73 -21.11
CA ASN A 161 -0.41 -1.40 -22.12
C ASN A 161 -1.29 -2.61 -22.45
N ASN A 162 -2.59 -2.41 -22.42
CA ASN A 162 -3.57 -3.46 -22.69
C ASN A 162 -4.05 -3.42 -24.14
N LYS A 163 -3.93 -4.55 -24.84
CA LYS A 163 -4.43 -4.75 -26.21
C LYS A 163 -5.46 -5.86 -26.30
N TRP A 164 -5.96 -6.36 -25.17
CA TRP A 164 -6.85 -7.52 -25.09
C TRP A 164 -8.04 -7.23 -24.17
N ASP A 165 -9.14 -7.95 -24.42
CA ASP A 165 -10.19 -8.11 -23.41
C ASP A 165 -9.76 -9.22 -22.45
N ILE A 166 -9.58 -8.87 -21.17
CA ILE A 166 -9.08 -9.80 -20.16
C ILE A 166 -10.16 -10.03 -19.12
N GLU A 167 -10.64 -11.27 -19.03
CA GLU A 167 -11.60 -11.64 -18.00
C GLU A 167 -10.86 -11.89 -16.68
N CYS A 168 -11.32 -11.22 -15.60
CA CYS A 168 -10.78 -11.32 -14.25
C CYS A 168 -11.85 -11.86 -13.32
N GLY A 169 -11.56 -12.95 -12.61
CA GLY A 169 -12.45 -13.57 -11.64
C GLY A 169 -12.15 -13.11 -10.22
N PHE A 170 -13.19 -13.03 -9.38
CA PHE A 170 -13.12 -12.53 -8.01
C PHE A 170 -13.83 -13.47 -7.03
N VAL A 171 -13.23 -13.70 -5.88
CA VAL A 171 -13.78 -14.48 -4.77
C VAL A 171 -13.49 -13.81 -3.43
N VAL A 172 -14.23 -14.20 -2.40
CA VAL A 172 -13.89 -13.84 -1.01
C VAL A 172 -12.80 -14.76 -0.49
N ASP A 173 -11.80 -14.18 0.16
CA ASP A 173 -10.71 -14.91 0.80
C ASP A 173 -10.94 -15.04 2.31
N ASN A 174 -11.59 -16.12 2.71
CA ASN A 174 -11.93 -16.36 4.11
C ASN A 174 -10.72 -16.55 5.05
N GLU A 175 -9.58 -16.98 4.53
CA GLU A 175 -8.37 -17.22 5.32
C GLU A 175 -7.61 -15.92 5.64
N TYR A 176 -7.73 -14.92 4.78
CA TYR A 176 -7.01 -13.66 4.91
C TYR A 176 -7.28 -12.96 6.24
N ILE A 177 -8.52 -12.91 6.71
CA ILE A 177 -8.89 -12.23 7.97
C ILE A 177 -8.18 -12.85 9.16
N THR A 178 -8.14 -14.18 9.24
CA THR A 178 -7.47 -14.88 10.36
C THR A 178 -5.98 -14.56 10.38
N GLN A 179 -5.33 -14.58 9.23
CA GLN A 179 -3.91 -14.25 9.10
C GLN A 179 -3.67 -12.77 9.45
N TYR A 180 -4.50 -11.87 8.93
CA TYR A 180 -4.39 -10.44 9.18
C TYR A 180 -4.57 -10.10 10.67
N ASN A 181 -5.61 -10.62 11.31
CA ASN A 181 -5.87 -10.41 12.73
C ASN A 181 -4.71 -10.90 13.61
N SER A 182 -4.21 -12.11 13.32
CA SER A 182 -3.07 -12.67 14.06
C SER A 182 -1.79 -11.83 13.92
N ALA A 183 -1.50 -11.35 12.71
CA ALA A 183 -0.29 -10.57 12.44
C ALA A 183 -0.35 -9.14 13.00
N ASN A 184 -1.55 -8.55 13.12
CA ASN A 184 -1.75 -7.14 13.49
C ASN A 184 -2.42 -6.94 14.85
N GLY A 185 -2.78 -8.02 15.55
CA GLY A 185 -3.49 -7.94 16.84
C GLY A 185 -4.89 -7.32 16.74
N THR A 186 -5.53 -7.44 15.57
CA THR A 186 -6.88 -6.89 15.29
C THR A 186 -7.95 -7.96 15.47
N ILE A 187 -9.22 -7.54 15.43
CA ILE A 187 -10.39 -8.40 15.66
C ILE A 187 -11.44 -8.27 14.55
N PHE A 188 -11.02 -8.00 13.32
CA PHE A 188 -11.97 -7.91 12.22
C PHE A 188 -12.80 -9.18 12.09
N GLN A 189 -14.10 -8.98 11.87
CA GLN A 189 -15.04 -10.04 11.54
C GLN A 189 -15.32 -10.06 10.04
N MET A 190 -15.62 -11.24 9.48
CA MET A 190 -16.12 -11.31 8.11
C MET A 190 -17.45 -10.57 7.98
N LEU A 191 -17.62 -9.80 6.90
CA LEU A 191 -18.95 -9.29 6.56
C LEU A 191 -19.94 -10.47 6.40
N PRO A 192 -21.16 -10.37 6.98
CA PRO A 192 -22.18 -11.42 6.79
C PRO A 192 -22.48 -11.65 5.31
N GLU A 193 -22.59 -12.89 4.87
CA GLU A 193 -22.73 -13.27 3.45
C GLU A 193 -23.89 -12.55 2.73
N ASN A 194 -24.99 -12.30 3.43
CA ASN A 194 -26.15 -11.61 2.87
C ASN A 194 -26.04 -10.07 2.88
N SER A 195 -24.98 -9.53 3.47
CA SER A 195 -24.82 -8.08 3.61
C SER A 195 -24.01 -7.44 2.47
N TYR A 196 -23.44 -8.19 1.55
CA TYR A 196 -22.66 -7.63 0.45
C TYR A 196 -22.92 -8.34 -0.88
N SER A 197 -22.56 -7.65 -1.97
CA SER A 197 -22.58 -8.22 -3.32
C SER A 197 -21.51 -7.59 -4.21
N PHE A 198 -20.93 -8.40 -5.08
CA PHE A 198 -20.05 -7.98 -6.19
C PHE A 198 -20.13 -9.01 -7.32
N ALA A 199 -19.70 -8.61 -8.52
CA ALA A 199 -19.64 -9.54 -9.66
C ALA A 199 -18.53 -10.56 -9.49
N SER A 200 -18.79 -11.83 -9.78
CA SER A 200 -17.77 -12.89 -9.74
C SER A 200 -16.74 -12.77 -10.85
N SER A 201 -17.01 -12.01 -11.91
CA SER A 201 -16.02 -11.66 -12.94
C SER A 201 -16.31 -10.28 -13.55
N ILE A 202 -15.23 -9.62 -13.99
CA ILE A 202 -15.26 -8.36 -14.73
C ILE A 202 -14.24 -8.46 -15.87
N THR A 203 -14.61 -7.95 -17.04
CA THR A 203 -13.68 -7.79 -18.17
C THR A 203 -12.90 -6.48 -18.01
N LEU A 204 -11.57 -6.54 -18.05
CA LEU A 204 -10.70 -5.39 -18.30
C LEU A 204 -10.65 -5.18 -19.84
N PRO A 205 -11.26 -4.11 -20.38
CA PRO A 205 -11.44 -3.96 -21.81
C PRO A 205 -10.14 -3.67 -22.54
N ASN A 206 -10.05 -4.11 -23.79
CA ASN A 206 -8.99 -3.70 -24.73
C ASN A 206 -8.84 -2.17 -24.75
N GLY A 207 -7.61 -1.69 -24.78
CA GLY A 207 -7.28 -0.26 -24.82
C GLY A 207 -7.35 0.46 -23.47
N THR A 208 -7.76 -0.22 -22.38
CA THR A 208 -7.74 0.32 -21.02
C THR A 208 -6.83 -0.51 -20.14
N THR A 209 -6.03 0.14 -19.32
CA THR A 209 -5.13 -0.53 -18.36
C THR A 209 -5.77 -0.70 -17.00
N GLU A 210 -6.90 -0.05 -16.72
CA GLU A 210 -7.57 -0.05 -15.42
C GLU A 210 -9.09 -0.13 -15.59
N THR A 211 -9.76 -0.82 -14.66
CA THR A 211 -11.22 -0.80 -14.51
C THR A 211 -11.58 -0.97 -13.03
N THR A 212 -12.86 -1.09 -12.70
CA THR A 212 -13.30 -1.19 -11.29
C THR A 212 -14.23 -2.37 -11.09
N LEU A 213 -14.11 -3.02 -9.93
CA LEU A 213 -15.10 -3.96 -9.41
C LEU A 213 -16.08 -3.18 -8.50
N PRO A 214 -17.35 -3.03 -8.87
CA PRO A 214 -18.36 -2.47 -7.99
C PRO A 214 -18.67 -3.43 -6.84
N VAL A 215 -18.63 -2.91 -5.61
CA VAL A 215 -18.96 -3.64 -4.38
C VAL A 215 -20.06 -2.88 -3.65
N GLU A 216 -21.11 -3.57 -3.28
CA GLU A 216 -22.23 -3.03 -2.52
C GLU A 216 -22.32 -3.73 -1.17
N VAL A 217 -22.53 -2.96 -0.09
CA VAL A 217 -22.75 -3.50 1.26
C VAL A 217 -24.01 -2.89 1.85
N GLU A 218 -24.91 -3.74 2.36
CA GLU A 218 -26.15 -3.35 3.04
C GLU A 218 -25.82 -2.98 4.49
N GLY A 219 -25.45 -1.72 4.71
CA GLY A 219 -24.99 -1.21 6.00
C GLY A 219 -26.04 -1.32 7.11
N SER A 220 -27.32 -1.27 6.77
CA SER A 220 -28.43 -1.45 7.72
C SER A 220 -28.51 -2.85 8.35
N GLN A 221 -27.83 -3.84 7.79
CA GLN A 221 -27.78 -5.21 8.34
C GLN A 221 -26.58 -5.39 9.30
N LEU A 222 -25.67 -4.44 9.36
CA LEU A 222 -24.46 -4.54 10.18
C LEU A 222 -24.73 -4.02 11.59
N GLN A 223 -24.23 -4.74 12.58
CA GLN A 223 -24.18 -4.29 13.97
C GLN A 223 -22.89 -3.50 14.21
N PRO A 224 -22.76 -2.72 15.29
CA PRO A 224 -21.50 -2.09 15.67
C PRO A 224 -20.36 -3.11 15.77
N GLY A 225 -19.22 -2.81 15.14
CA GLY A 225 -18.06 -3.70 15.07
C GLY A 225 -17.13 -3.36 13.91
N ASP A 226 -16.03 -4.06 13.86
CA ASP A 226 -15.03 -3.96 12.81
C ASP A 226 -15.18 -5.15 11.84
N TYR A 227 -15.42 -4.86 10.58
CA TYR A 227 -15.66 -5.85 9.53
C TYR A 227 -14.62 -5.74 8.43
N MET A 228 -14.34 -6.87 7.79
CA MET A 228 -13.50 -6.92 6.60
C MET A 228 -14.14 -7.84 5.54
N LEU A 229 -14.09 -7.41 4.28
CA LEU A 229 -14.38 -8.21 3.10
C LEU A 229 -13.10 -8.30 2.26
N PRO A 230 -12.31 -9.37 2.40
CA PRO A 230 -11.13 -9.56 1.57
C PRO A 230 -11.55 -10.12 0.22
N ILE A 231 -11.42 -9.33 -0.83
CA ILE A 231 -11.71 -9.73 -2.21
C ILE A 231 -10.40 -10.12 -2.89
N ARG A 232 -10.32 -11.35 -3.40
CA ARG A 232 -9.16 -11.88 -4.11
C ARG A 232 -9.45 -11.98 -5.60
N ILE A 233 -8.51 -11.56 -6.43
CA ILE A 233 -8.45 -11.96 -7.84
C ILE A 233 -7.99 -13.43 -7.83
N ASN A 234 -8.84 -14.34 -8.30
CA ASN A 234 -8.56 -15.78 -8.28
C ASN A 234 -8.30 -16.35 -9.66
N SER A 235 -8.64 -15.65 -10.72
CA SER A 235 -8.36 -16.04 -12.08
C SER A 235 -8.24 -14.84 -13.02
N VAL A 236 -7.40 -14.99 -14.03
CA VAL A 236 -7.28 -14.06 -15.16
C VAL A 236 -7.17 -14.88 -16.44
N SER A 237 -7.84 -14.46 -17.52
CA SER A 237 -7.81 -15.16 -18.80
C SER A 237 -6.47 -15.01 -19.54
N ARG A 238 -5.65 -14.03 -19.14
CA ARG A 238 -4.34 -13.73 -19.72
C ARG A 238 -3.41 -13.12 -18.68
N PHE A 239 -2.11 -13.42 -18.78
CA PHE A 239 -1.04 -12.95 -17.89
C PHE A 239 -1.10 -13.57 -16.49
N GLU A 240 -0.49 -12.93 -15.53
CA GLU A 240 -0.40 -13.40 -14.16
C GLU A 240 -1.26 -12.58 -13.20
N ILE A 241 -1.56 -13.16 -12.05
CA ILE A 241 -2.13 -12.41 -10.94
C ILE A 241 -0.96 -11.83 -10.14
N SER A 242 -1.03 -10.53 -9.82
CA SER A 242 -0.01 -9.85 -9.02
C SER A 242 0.23 -10.58 -7.70
N SER A 243 1.48 -10.89 -7.39
CA SER A 243 1.85 -11.55 -6.14
C SER A 243 1.67 -10.67 -4.91
N THR A 244 1.66 -9.34 -5.08
CA THR A 244 1.57 -8.37 -3.99
C THR A 244 0.18 -7.74 -3.86
N ASN A 245 -0.56 -7.64 -4.97
CA ASN A 245 -1.84 -6.91 -5.03
C ASN A 245 -3.02 -7.79 -5.45
N ALA A 246 -2.94 -9.09 -5.16
CA ALA A 246 -4.01 -10.04 -5.47
C ALA A 246 -5.26 -9.88 -4.59
N ILE A 247 -5.14 -9.25 -3.43
CA ILE A 247 -6.23 -9.10 -2.45
C ILE A 247 -6.49 -7.63 -2.16
N TYR A 248 -7.77 -7.24 -2.18
CA TYR A 248 -8.28 -5.98 -1.68
C TYR A 248 -9.02 -6.21 -0.36
N PRO A 249 -8.45 -5.79 0.79
CA PRO A 249 -9.06 -5.95 2.10
C PRO A 249 -9.99 -4.78 2.42
N MET A 250 -11.24 -4.80 1.92
CA MET A 250 -12.23 -3.77 2.23
C MET A 250 -12.58 -3.82 3.72
N ALA A 251 -12.15 -2.80 4.47
CA ALA A 251 -12.37 -2.73 5.91
C ALA A 251 -13.40 -1.66 6.27
N ILE A 252 -14.39 -2.05 7.08
CA ILE A 252 -15.52 -1.21 7.50
C ILE A 252 -15.63 -1.26 9.02
N ARG A 253 -15.73 -0.10 9.65
CA ARG A 253 -16.08 0.05 11.06
C ARG A 253 -17.47 0.60 11.18
N ILE A 254 -18.36 -0.12 11.85
CA ILE A 254 -19.66 0.41 12.25
C ILE A 254 -19.52 0.88 13.70
N MET A 255 -19.53 2.19 13.87
CA MET A 255 -19.43 2.83 15.19
C MET A 255 -20.73 2.70 15.95
N GLY A 256 -20.66 2.22 17.20
CA GLY A 256 -21.74 2.36 18.15
C GLY A 256 -22.01 3.83 18.51
N GLU A 257 -23.04 4.10 19.32
CA GLU A 257 -23.22 5.43 19.89
C GLU A 257 -22.05 5.74 20.83
N GLN A 258 -21.57 6.99 20.81
CA GLN A 258 -20.66 7.44 21.86
C GLN A 258 -21.42 7.48 23.19
N LEU A 259 -20.92 6.76 24.18
CA LEU A 259 -21.59 6.63 25.47
C LEU A 259 -21.39 7.94 26.29
N ASP A 260 -22.46 8.32 26.98
CA ASP A 260 -22.42 9.49 27.87
C ASP A 260 -21.59 9.19 29.13
N ARG A 261 -20.59 10.01 29.39
CA ARG A 261 -19.59 9.83 30.46
C ARG A 261 -19.87 10.68 31.71
N THR A 262 -20.98 11.41 31.74
CA THR A 262 -21.27 12.40 32.79
C THR A 262 -21.27 11.80 34.21
N GLU A 263 -21.71 10.54 34.35
CA GLU A 263 -21.78 9.85 35.64
C GLU A 263 -20.62 8.89 35.88
N TRP A 264 -19.66 8.80 34.94
CA TRP A 264 -18.57 7.84 35.06
C TRP A 264 -17.55 8.28 36.10
N THR A 265 -16.91 7.30 36.72
CA THR A 265 -15.78 7.48 37.61
C THR A 265 -14.58 6.67 37.13
N ALA A 266 -13.40 7.13 37.47
CA ALA A 266 -12.15 6.49 37.08
C ALA A 266 -11.29 6.21 38.30
N GLU A 267 -10.47 5.14 38.23
CA GLU A 267 -9.39 4.87 39.16
C GLU A 267 -8.17 4.35 38.39
N ALA A 268 -6.99 4.59 38.89
CA ALA A 268 -5.75 4.10 38.32
C ALA A 268 -4.84 3.50 39.39
N ASN A 269 -3.98 2.53 39.02
CA ASN A 269 -2.98 1.99 39.94
C ASN A 269 -1.80 2.94 40.17
N THR A 270 -1.73 4.05 39.38
CA THR A 270 -0.67 5.05 39.49
C THR A 270 -1.14 6.41 38.97
N GLU A 271 -0.80 7.49 39.67
CA GLU A 271 -1.16 8.86 39.33
C GLU A 271 -0.06 9.82 39.72
N GLU A 272 0.18 10.86 38.90
CA GLU A 272 1.11 11.95 39.23
C GLU A 272 0.36 13.12 39.86
N LEU A 273 0.34 13.14 41.19
CA LEU A 273 -0.41 14.12 41.98
C LEU A 273 0.41 15.35 42.39
N VAL A 274 1.69 15.43 42.00
CA VAL A 274 2.60 16.50 42.42
C VAL A 274 3.21 17.25 41.26
N GLY A 275 3.81 16.53 40.32
CA GLY A 275 4.58 17.14 39.22
C GLY A 275 3.75 17.79 38.14
N GLU A 276 2.47 17.45 38.02
CA GLU A 276 1.56 17.98 37.01
C GLU A 276 0.49 18.95 37.53
N VAL A 277 0.52 19.29 38.84
CA VAL A 277 -0.46 20.16 39.48
C VAL A 277 -0.58 21.54 38.80
N GLN A 278 0.54 22.12 38.38
CA GLN A 278 0.55 23.41 37.67
C GLN A 278 -0.07 23.37 36.28
N ASN A 279 -0.26 22.18 35.72
CA ASN A 279 -0.93 21.92 34.45
C ASN A 279 -2.40 21.51 34.65
N ASN A 280 -2.91 21.51 35.89
CA ASN A 280 -4.22 20.97 36.27
C ASN A 280 -4.40 19.52 35.80
N SER A 281 -3.33 18.73 35.82
CA SER A 281 -3.25 17.39 35.25
C SER A 281 -2.62 16.43 36.24
N GLY A 282 -2.61 15.15 35.90
CA GLY A 282 -2.04 14.07 36.70
C GLY A 282 -3.08 13.10 37.23
N PRO A 283 -4.16 13.55 37.88
CA PRO A 283 -5.24 12.69 38.36
C PRO A 283 -5.99 11.97 37.23
N VAL A 284 -6.53 10.79 37.53
CA VAL A 284 -7.21 9.93 36.56
C VAL A 284 -8.54 10.51 36.08
N GLU A 285 -9.17 11.38 36.85
CA GLU A 285 -10.41 12.08 36.49
C GLU A 285 -10.24 12.97 35.25
N CYS A 286 -9.01 13.42 34.96
CA CYS A 286 -8.71 14.17 33.74
C CYS A 286 -9.04 13.38 32.46
N LEU A 287 -9.14 12.06 32.52
CA LEU A 287 -9.55 11.22 31.39
C LEU A 287 -11.03 11.38 30.99
N LEU A 288 -11.84 11.98 31.85
CA LEU A 288 -13.29 12.06 31.71
C LEU A 288 -13.82 13.48 31.64
N ASP A 289 -12.97 14.49 31.78
CA ASP A 289 -13.37 15.90 31.92
C ASP A 289 -13.73 16.59 30.60
N GLY A 290 -13.44 15.98 29.45
CA GLY A 290 -13.74 16.52 28.13
C GLY A 290 -12.76 17.59 27.66
N ASN A 291 -11.64 17.77 28.35
CA ASN A 291 -10.66 18.81 28.07
C ASN A 291 -9.34 18.20 27.58
N LEU A 292 -9.05 18.28 26.32
CA LEU A 292 -7.82 17.73 25.71
C LEU A 292 -6.51 18.37 26.20
N GLN A 293 -6.57 19.45 26.99
CA GLN A 293 -5.40 20.10 27.57
C GLN A 293 -5.04 19.55 28.95
N THR A 294 -5.96 18.87 29.62
CA THR A 294 -5.73 18.11 30.85
C THR A 294 -5.43 16.65 30.51
N PHE A 295 -4.75 15.95 31.39
CA PHE A 295 -4.37 14.55 31.16
C PHE A 295 -4.11 13.81 32.46
N TRP A 296 -4.39 12.53 32.47
CA TRP A 296 -3.82 11.61 33.45
C TRP A 296 -2.36 11.30 33.11
N HIS A 297 -1.52 11.19 34.17
CA HIS A 297 -0.14 10.77 34.04
C HIS A 297 0.21 9.75 35.12
N SER A 298 0.93 8.68 34.77
CA SER A 298 1.51 7.76 35.73
C SER A 298 2.54 8.48 36.61
N GLN A 299 2.70 8.06 37.87
CA GLN A 299 3.64 8.69 38.78
C GLN A 299 5.08 8.68 38.24
N TRP A 300 5.71 9.86 38.26
CA TRP A 300 7.11 10.04 37.91
C TRP A 300 7.89 10.89 38.92
N GLN A 301 7.24 11.78 39.62
CA GLN A 301 7.89 12.58 40.67
C GLN A 301 7.93 11.80 41.97
N ASN A 302 9.09 11.78 42.63
CA ASN A 302 9.36 11.00 43.84
C ASN A 302 9.29 9.46 43.69
N GLY A 303 9.51 8.98 42.49
CA GLY A 303 9.49 7.57 42.10
C GLY A 303 8.66 7.33 40.84
N SER A 304 8.92 6.26 40.13
CA SER A 304 8.12 5.85 38.98
C SER A 304 7.43 4.52 39.27
N HIS A 305 6.21 4.37 38.81
CA HIS A 305 5.53 3.08 38.81
C HIS A 305 5.93 2.31 37.56
N GLU A 306 6.15 1.01 37.68
CA GLU A 306 6.49 0.16 36.55
C GLU A 306 5.22 -0.28 35.79
N LEU A 307 5.39 -0.56 34.51
CA LEU A 307 4.33 -1.16 33.69
C LEU A 307 4.01 -2.58 34.18
N PRO A 308 2.77 -3.04 34.09
CA PRO A 308 1.63 -2.41 33.43
C PRO A 308 0.95 -1.33 34.26
N HIS A 309 0.42 -0.31 33.60
CA HIS A 309 -0.46 0.66 34.21
C HIS A 309 -1.91 0.29 33.93
N GLU A 310 -2.75 0.42 34.94
CA GLU A 310 -4.18 0.11 34.87
C GLU A 310 -5.00 1.38 35.07
N VAL A 311 -5.90 1.65 34.15
CA VAL A 311 -6.97 2.64 34.28
C VAL A 311 -8.29 1.89 34.21
N ILE A 312 -9.09 1.98 35.27
CA ILE A 312 -10.40 1.33 35.37
C ILE A 312 -11.48 2.41 35.38
N ILE A 313 -12.45 2.27 34.50
CA ILE A 313 -13.62 3.15 34.41
C ILE A 313 -14.85 2.37 34.88
N ASP A 314 -15.56 2.96 35.84
CA ASP A 314 -16.91 2.53 36.24
C ASP A 314 -17.95 3.37 35.48
N THR A 315 -18.72 2.74 34.65
CA THR A 315 -19.74 3.41 33.83
C THR A 315 -21.08 3.56 34.51
N GLN A 316 -21.22 3.09 35.76
CA GLN A 316 -22.44 3.15 36.60
C GLN A 316 -23.66 2.42 35.99
N LYS A 317 -23.57 1.93 34.75
CA LYS A 317 -24.63 1.26 34.02
C LYS A 317 -24.03 0.17 33.15
N GLU A 318 -24.82 -0.86 32.83
CA GLU A 318 -24.40 -1.89 31.90
C GLU A 318 -24.55 -1.39 30.46
N TYR A 319 -23.48 -1.56 29.65
CA TYR A 319 -23.45 -1.29 28.22
C TYR A 319 -22.90 -2.49 27.46
N THR A 320 -23.21 -2.59 26.17
CA THR A 320 -22.47 -3.45 25.24
C THR A 320 -21.41 -2.59 24.57
N PHE A 321 -20.16 -2.71 25.00
CA PHE A 321 -19.04 -1.97 24.42
C PHE A 321 -18.63 -2.58 23.09
N THR A 322 -18.38 -1.73 22.11
CA THR A 322 -18.03 -2.14 20.74
C THR A 322 -16.74 -1.49 20.22
N GLN A 323 -16.41 -0.31 20.71
CA GLN A 323 -15.15 0.39 20.44
C GLN A 323 -14.72 1.22 21.65
N PHE A 324 -13.40 1.47 21.75
CA PHE A 324 -12.82 2.48 22.63
C PHE A 324 -11.98 3.46 21.81
N ALA A 325 -11.89 4.70 22.28
CA ALA A 325 -10.96 5.67 21.74
C ALA A 325 -10.06 6.21 22.85
N LEU A 326 -8.78 6.29 22.54
CA LEU A 326 -7.78 6.87 23.42
C LEU A 326 -7.20 8.12 22.76
N VAL A 327 -7.05 9.19 23.55
CA VAL A 327 -6.38 10.43 23.13
C VAL A 327 -5.10 10.57 23.94
N GLN A 328 -3.96 10.62 23.26
CA GLN A 328 -2.70 10.85 23.91
C GLN A 328 -2.55 12.31 24.41
N ARG A 329 -1.75 12.53 25.43
CA ARG A 329 -1.34 13.87 25.87
C ARG A 329 -0.65 14.59 24.70
N GLU A 330 -1.05 15.82 24.40
CA GLU A 330 -0.40 16.63 23.39
C GLU A 330 1.07 16.89 23.70
N GLY A 331 1.95 16.69 22.72
CA GLY A 331 3.40 16.88 22.84
C GLY A 331 4.14 15.79 23.65
N SER A 332 3.43 14.81 24.22
CA SER A 332 4.02 13.72 25.01
C SER A 332 3.25 12.41 24.79
N ASN A 333 3.35 11.86 23.56
CA ASN A 333 2.64 10.67 23.15
C ASN A 333 3.36 9.42 23.69
N TYR A 334 3.16 9.10 24.97
CA TYR A 334 3.93 8.07 25.67
C TYR A 334 3.33 6.67 25.57
N VAL A 335 2.01 6.54 25.62
CA VAL A 335 1.37 5.22 25.58
C VAL A 335 1.58 4.57 24.23
N LYS A 336 2.10 3.32 24.23
CA LYS A 336 2.40 2.59 22.99
C LYS A 336 1.42 1.47 22.73
N ALA A 337 1.25 0.53 23.67
CA ALA A 337 0.40 -0.63 23.46
C ALA A 337 -0.19 -1.18 24.76
N GLY A 338 -1.25 -1.96 24.60
CA GLY A 338 -1.94 -2.61 25.69
C GLY A 338 -3.20 -3.33 25.23
N ASN A 339 -4.11 -3.56 26.16
CA ASN A 339 -5.40 -4.17 25.86
C ASN A 339 -6.57 -3.53 26.62
N PHE A 340 -7.77 -3.79 26.13
CA PHE A 340 -9.01 -3.44 26.79
C PHE A 340 -9.59 -4.69 27.44
N GLN A 341 -10.07 -4.53 28.67
CA GLN A 341 -10.75 -5.57 29.42
C GLN A 341 -12.10 -5.05 29.89
N ILE A 342 -13.09 -5.93 29.95
CA ILE A 342 -14.45 -5.61 30.42
C ILE A 342 -14.81 -6.50 31.59
N SER A 343 -15.57 -5.98 32.52
CA SER A 343 -16.08 -6.69 33.69
C SER A 343 -17.49 -6.21 34.06
N SER A 344 -18.30 -7.11 34.61
CA SER A 344 -19.58 -6.78 35.21
C SER A 344 -19.49 -6.62 36.74
N ASP A 345 -18.41 -7.12 37.35
CA ASP A 345 -18.28 -7.21 38.81
C ASP A 345 -16.96 -6.61 39.36
N LYS A 346 -16.11 -6.04 38.46
CA LYS A 346 -14.79 -5.48 38.76
C LYS A 346 -13.77 -6.51 39.34
N VAL A 347 -14.10 -7.79 39.31
CA VAL A 347 -13.25 -8.89 39.79
C VAL A 347 -12.83 -9.79 38.63
N ASN A 348 -13.79 -10.20 37.81
CA ASN A 348 -13.57 -11.06 36.67
C ASN A 348 -13.44 -10.21 35.40
N TRP A 349 -12.25 -10.23 34.77
CA TRP A 349 -11.93 -9.40 33.62
C TRP A 349 -11.76 -10.24 32.37
N GLU A 350 -12.46 -9.87 31.29
CA GLU A 350 -12.32 -10.46 29.98
C GLU A 350 -11.55 -9.51 29.05
N THR A 351 -10.46 -9.98 28.43
CA THR A 351 -9.75 -9.21 27.40
C THR A 351 -10.54 -9.24 26.11
N VAL A 352 -10.95 -8.07 25.63
CA VAL A 352 -11.86 -7.91 24.47
C VAL A 352 -11.21 -7.34 23.22
N GLY A 353 -10.00 -6.81 23.34
CA GLY A 353 -9.24 -6.28 22.22
C GLY A 353 -7.91 -5.69 22.64
N ASN A 354 -7.01 -5.51 21.67
CA ASN A 354 -5.72 -4.87 21.88
C ASN A 354 -5.70 -3.48 21.22
N PHE A 355 -4.78 -2.64 21.68
CA PHE A 355 -4.48 -1.37 21.02
C PHE A 355 -2.98 -1.18 20.82
N SER A 356 -2.65 -0.48 19.75
CA SER A 356 -1.31 0.06 19.49
C SER A 356 -1.48 1.50 19.02
N LEU A 357 -1.09 2.44 19.88
CA LEU A 357 -1.20 3.88 19.60
C LEU A 357 -0.01 4.34 18.77
N LYS A 358 -0.30 5.15 17.77
CA LYS A 358 0.71 5.93 17.07
C LYS A 358 1.03 7.21 17.85
N GLN A 359 2.24 7.75 17.65
CA GLN A 359 2.64 9.02 18.26
C GLN A 359 2.05 10.21 17.47
N GLU A 360 0.73 10.30 17.44
CA GLU A 360 -0.02 11.36 16.75
C GLU A 360 -1.12 11.93 17.67
N SER A 361 -1.56 13.15 17.38
CA SER A 361 -2.64 13.82 18.10
C SER A 361 -4.02 13.32 17.64
N GLY A 362 -5.01 13.49 18.51
CA GLY A 362 -6.39 13.13 18.26
C GLY A 362 -6.79 11.74 18.76
N ALA A 363 -8.07 11.44 18.62
CA ALA A 363 -8.64 10.19 19.08
C ALA A 363 -8.28 9.03 18.14
N GLN A 364 -7.65 8.00 18.69
CA GLN A 364 -7.36 6.77 17.97
C GLN A 364 -8.37 5.70 18.42
N VAL A 365 -9.16 5.20 17.48
CA VAL A 365 -10.29 4.31 17.75
C VAL A 365 -9.93 2.86 17.50
N PHE A 366 -10.26 2.00 18.46
CA PHE A 366 -10.02 0.56 18.44
C PHE A 366 -11.32 -0.20 18.58
N GLY A 367 -11.56 -1.17 17.67
CA GLY A 367 -12.66 -2.11 17.80
C GLY A 367 -12.38 -3.14 18.88
N VAL A 368 -13.41 -3.59 19.56
CA VAL A 368 -13.34 -4.68 20.55
C VAL A 368 -14.43 -5.71 20.25
N THR A 369 -14.25 -6.94 20.71
CA THR A 369 -15.30 -7.94 20.70
C THR A 369 -16.49 -7.37 21.49
N PRO A 370 -17.70 -7.27 20.87
CA PRO A 370 -18.87 -6.72 21.55
C PRO A 370 -19.15 -7.47 22.84
N THR A 371 -18.99 -6.81 23.97
CA THR A 371 -19.08 -7.44 25.29
C THR A 371 -19.85 -6.54 26.25
N LYS A 372 -20.71 -7.15 27.09
CA LYS A 372 -21.48 -6.45 28.13
C LYS A 372 -20.68 -6.30 29.40
N GLY A 373 -20.82 -5.14 30.04
CA GLY A 373 -20.26 -4.89 31.36
C GLY A 373 -20.59 -3.51 31.91
N CYS A 374 -20.27 -3.32 33.17
CA CYS A 374 -20.38 -2.04 33.90
C CYS A 374 -19.01 -1.38 34.06
N TYR A 375 -17.94 -2.12 33.83
CA TYR A 375 -16.56 -1.65 34.02
C TYR A 375 -15.76 -1.97 32.77
N PHE A 376 -14.86 -1.05 32.41
CA PHE A 376 -13.80 -1.39 31.47
C PHE A 376 -12.44 -0.93 31.98
N LYS A 377 -11.39 -1.65 31.58
CA LYS A 377 -10.01 -1.37 31.93
C LYS A 377 -9.19 -1.10 30.68
N VAL A 378 -8.38 -0.05 30.72
CA VAL A 378 -7.29 0.19 29.80
C VAL A 378 -6.01 -0.31 30.47
N LEU A 379 -5.50 -1.46 30.05
CA LEU A 379 -4.27 -2.04 30.56
C LEU A 379 -3.13 -1.67 29.62
N ILE A 380 -2.25 -0.76 30.07
CA ILE A 380 -1.11 -0.27 29.30
C ILE A 380 0.10 -1.14 29.61
N THR A 381 0.62 -1.84 28.61
CA THR A 381 1.74 -2.78 28.76
C THR A 381 3.04 -2.29 28.15
N GLU A 382 2.97 -1.31 27.23
CA GLU A 382 4.13 -0.72 26.59
C GLU A 382 4.02 0.81 26.50
N SER A 383 5.18 1.47 26.64
CA SER A 383 5.32 2.91 26.49
C SER A 383 6.47 3.24 25.54
N TYR A 384 6.37 4.37 24.84
CA TYR A 384 7.45 4.97 24.05
C TYR A 384 8.51 5.68 24.92
N ASN A 385 8.22 5.94 26.20
CA ASN A 385 9.08 6.68 27.12
C ASN A 385 9.26 5.96 28.47
N GLY A 386 9.99 4.84 28.45
CA GLY A 386 10.27 4.04 29.66
C GLY A 386 8.99 3.59 30.35
N ASN A 387 8.82 3.94 31.62
CA ASN A 387 7.64 3.60 32.43
C ASN A 387 6.59 4.74 32.47
N ASN A 388 6.72 5.78 31.65
CA ASN A 388 5.76 6.88 31.66
C ASN A 388 4.56 6.59 30.77
N SER A 389 3.37 6.86 31.27
CA SER A 389 2.12 6.82 30.51
C SER A 389 1.32 8.10 30.76
N ALA A 390 0.76 8.67 29.70
CA ALA A 390 -0.12 9.83 29.79
C ALA A 390 -1.20 9.75 28.71
N LEU A 391 -2.44 9.97 29.10
CA LEU A 391 -3.60 10.04 28.22
C LEU A 391 -4.41 11.30 28.56
N ALA A 392 -4.87 12.01 27.55
CA ALA A 392 -5.76 13.15 27.72
C ALA A 392 -7.20 12.70 27.93
N GLU A 393 -7.69 11.74 27.13
CA GLU A 393 -9.10 11.34 27.18
C GLU A 393 -9.29 9.86 26.84
N VAL A 394 -10.34 9.28 27.40
CA VAL A 394 -10.84 7.95 27.07
C VAL A 394 -12.33 8.04 26.70
N TYR A 395 -12.68 7.49 25.55
CA TYR A 395 -14.08 7.39 25.10
C TYR A 395 -14.45 5.94 24.88
N ALA A 396 -15.72 5.61 25.08
CA ALA A 396 -16.28 4.32 24.71
C ALA A 396 -17.51 4.49 23.80
N TYR A 397 -17.73 3.53 22.95
CA TYR A 397 -18.85 3.45 22.03
C TYR A 397 -19.53 2.10 22.19
N GLY A 398 -20.85 2.08 22.03
CA GLY A 398 -21.59 0.84 22.23
C GLY A 398 -23.09 0.99 22.07
N LEU A 399 -23.78 0.02 22.64
CA LEU A 399 -25.25 -0.04 22.69
C LEU A 399 -25.70 0.04 24.16
N LYS A 400 -26.81 0.73 24.38
CA LYS A 400 -27.48 0.84 25.69
C LYS A 400 -28.30 -0.38 25.98
#